data_2c891f624ca8333b5aaa3dd62d0f5229
#
_entry.id   2c891f624ca8333b5aaa3dd62d0f5229
#
_cell.length_a   1.000
_cell.length_b   1.000
_cell.length_c   1.000
_cell.angle_alpha   90.00
_cell.angle_beta   90.00
_cell.angle_gamma   90.00
#
_symmetry.space_group_name_H-M   'P 1'
#
loop_
_entity.id
_entity.type
_entity.pdbx_description
1 polymer ?
#
loop_
_entity_poly.entity_id
_entity_poly.type
_entity_poly.pdbx_seq_one_letter_code
_entity_poly.pdbx_strand_id
1 'polypeptide(L)'
;MKHVAEQLTAQEVRSVAAYFAAQPVSRGDRVGKKKSAAKTAKPAVHSVPLPHLGEVTSGRVAENDYFSPPPRSDFPDGPFGKKVRQGEAIFNHTNTHAESGKYVGNEQVCSGCHLDAGRLANSAPMWAAWVSYPAYSRKTKAVNTFIERIQGCFKYAMNAQGSKAKHPPAADSDTIISLVSYAYWLSTGAPTGDSLIAGRGYMKVPETINGFDPVRGKVVYEEHCAVCHGADGKGLSEQGQVIFPALWGADSYNWGAGMHKVNTAAAYIKWNMPLGMA
;
A
#
# COMPACT_ATOMS: atom_id res chain seq x y z
N MET A 1 -11.57 -18.22 12.68
CA MET A 1 -10.15 -18.22 13.15
C MET A 1 -9.78 -16.79 13.50
N LYS A 2 -9.16 -16.55 14.65
CA LYS A 2 -8.68 -15.20 15.01
C LYS A 2 -7.59 -14.77 14.02
N HIS A 3 -7.58 -13.51 13.60
CA HIS A 3 -6.55 -12.95 12.73
C HIS A 3 -5.15 -13.23 13.28
N VAL A 4 -4.26 -13.81 12.47
CA VAL A 4 -2.88 -14.13 12.88
C VAL A 4 -2.17 -12.88 13.42
N ALA A 5 -2.29 -11.74 12.73
CA ALA A 5 -1.66 -10.50 13.19
C ALA A 5 -2.28 -9.92 14.47
N GLU A 6 -3.53 -10.25 14.81
CA GLU A 6 -4.13 -9.89 16.10
C GLU A 6 -3.52 -10.68 17.26
N GLN A 7 -3.08 -11.91 16.97
CA GLN A 7 -2.41 -12.75 17.95
C GLN A 7 -0.96 -12.32 18.19
N LEU A 8 -0.31 -11.71 17.17
CA LEU A 8 1.06 -11.24 17.31
C LEU A 8 1.16 -10.08 18.30
N THR A 9 2.13 -10.15 19.18
CA THR A 9 2.48 -9.09 20.11
C THR A 9 3.06 -7.86 19.39
N ALA A 10 3.09 -6.70 20.05
CA ALA A 10 3.77 -5.52 19.54
C ALA A 10 5.27 -5.77 19.25
N GLN A 11 5.90 -6.66 20.03
CA GLN A 11 7.29 -7.08 19.86
C GLN A 11 7.48 -7.86 18.56
N GLU A 12 6.60 -8.81 18.29
CA GLU A 12 6.67 -9.66 17.08
C GLU A 12 6.43 -8.88 15.81
N VAL A 13 5.38 -8.04 15.74
CA VAL A 13 5.13 -7.23 14.53
C VAL A 13 6.25 -6.21 14.26
N ARG A 14 6.87 -5.64 15.30
CA ARG A 14 8.03 -4.76 15.13
C ARG A 14 9.25 -5.54 14.64
N SER A 15 9.46 -6.74 15.13
CA SER A 15 10.57 -7.61 14.70
C SER A 15 10.39 -8.09 13.26
N VAL A 16 9.18 -8.50 12.87
CA VAL A 16 8.85 -8.83 11.46
C VAL A 16 9.06 -7.64 10.54
N ALA A 17 8.62 -6.44 10.93
CA ALA A 17 8.84 -5.23 10.15
C ALA A 17 10.35 -4.89 10.01
N ALA A 18 11.14 -5.17 11.04
CA ALA A 18 12.59 -5.02 10.99
C ALA A 18 13.25 -6.06 10.09
N TYR A 19 12.73 -7.30 10.08
CA TYR A 19 13.17 -8.33 9.14
C TYR A 19 12.92 -7.89 7.69
N PHE A 20 11.73 -7.36 7.37
CA PHE A 20 11.45 -6.81 6.03
C PHE A 20 12.39 -5.66 5.67
N ALA A 21 12.65 -4.74 6.60
CA ALA A 21 13.54 -3.62 6.38
C ALA A 21 15.02 -4.04 6.17
N ALA A 22 15.41 -5.21 6.64
CA ALA A 22 16.75 -5.75 6.45
C ALA A 22 16.93 -6.52 5.12
N GLN A 23 15.81 -6.84 4.43
CA GLN A 23 15.88 -7.56 3.15
C GLN A 23 16.36 -6.68 2.00
N PRO A 24 16.92 -7.29 0.93
CA PRO A 24 17.27 -6.55 -0.27
C PRO A 24 16.06 -5.83 -0.86
N VAL A 25 16.19 -4.54 -1.13
CA VAL A 25 15.17 -3.75 -1.81
C VAL A 25 15.53 -3.54 -3.27
N SER A 26 14.56 -3.22 -4.11
CA SER A 26 14.83 -2.84 -5.48
C SER A 26 15.69 -1.57 -5.48
N ARG A 27 16.96 -1.72 -5.86
CA ARG A 27 17.77 -0.58 -6.23
C ARG A 27 17.39 -0.23 -7.67
N GLY A 28 17.08 1.02 -7.96
CA GLY A 28 16.80 1.50 -9.31
C GLY A 28 17.98 1.41 -10.30
N ASP A 29 18.94 0.54 -10.05
CA ASP A 29 20.13 0.30 -10.86
C ASP A 29 20.03 -1.05 -11.56
N ARG A 30 19.87 -0.94 -12.87
CA ARG A 30 20.22 -1.92 -13.91
C ARG A 30 20.40 -3.37 -13.44
N VAL A 31 19.40 -4.18 -13.59
CA VAL A 31 19.57 -5.63 -13.67
C VAL A 31 19.33 -6.07 -15.10
N GLY A 32 20.44 -6.39 -15.77
CA GLY A 32 20.40 -7.16 -17.00
C GLY A 32 19.67 -8.48 -16.73
N LYS A 33 18.67 -8.81 -17.55
CA LYS A 33 17.91 -10.04 -17.50
C LYS A 33 18.85 -11.25 -17.57
N LYS A 34 19.08 -11.92 -16.42
CA LYS A 34 19.50 -13.32 -16.42
C LYS A 34 18.27 -14.15 -16.05
N LYS A 35 17.74 -14.86 -17.03
CA LYS A 35 16.77 -15.94 -16.81
C LYS A 35 17.45 -17.05 -16.02
N SER A 36 17.02 -17.27 -14.79
CA SER A 36 17.32 -18.48 -14.04
C SER A 36 16.02 -19.27 -13.91
N ALA A 37 15.91 -20.34 -14.67
CA ALA A 37 14.85 -21.33 -14.51
C ALA A 37 15.23 -22.28 -13.38
N ALA A 38 14.62 -22.13 -12.21
CA ALA A 38 14.58 -23.17 -11.20
C ALA A 38 13.16 -23.71 -11.12
N LYS A 39 12.98 -24.96 -11.59
CA LYS A 39 11.75 -25.74 -11.36
C LYS A 39 11.75 -26.16 -9.89
N THR A 40 10.89 -25.55 -9.09
CA THR A 40 10.53 -26.05 -7.77
C THR A 40 9.11 -26.61 -7.81
N ALA A 41 8.94 -27.79 -7.17
CA ALA A 41 7.68 -28.52 -7.15
C ALA A 41 6.57 -27.71 -6.48
N LYS A 42 5.39 -27.70 -7.07
CA LYS A 42 4.17 -27.07 -6.56
C LYS A 42 3.70 -27.75 -5.26
N PRO A 43 3.48 -27.03 -4.18
CA PRO A 43 2.52 -27.48 -3.17
C PRO A 43 1.10 -27.36 -3.72
N ALA A 44 0.26 -28.36 -3.45
CA ALA A 44 -1.14 -28.33 -3.85
C ALA A 44 -1.86 -27.25 -3.03
N VAL A 45 -2.23 -26.16 -3.69
CA VAL A 45 -3.03 -25.09 -3.08
C VAL A 45 -4.50 -25.40 -3.35
N HIS A 46 -5.27 -25.59 -2.27
CA HIS A 46 -6.72 -25.56 -2.38
C HIS A 46 -7.13 -24.16 -2.83
N SER A 47 -7.85 -24.10 -3.95
CA SER A 47 -8.40 -22.86 -4.50
C SER A 47 -9.49 -22.31 -3.57
N VAL A 48 -9.15 -21.38 -2.72
CA VAL A 48 -10.11 -20.50 -2.02
C VAL A 48 -10.34 -19.31 -2.94
N PRO A 49 -11.58 -18.97 -3.32
CA PRO A 49 -11.85 -17.75 -4.06
C PRO A 49 -11.42 -16.55 -3.22
N LEU A 50 -10.46 -15.78 -3.73
CA LEU A 50 -10.05 -14.53 -3.08
C LEU A 50 -11.12 -13.47 -3.34
N PRO A 51 -11.58 -12.73 -2.32
CA PRO A 51 -12.39 -11.54 -2.54
C PRO A 51 -11.57 -10.53 -3.34
N HIS A 52 -12.20 -9.87 -4.30
CA HIS A 52 -11.59 -8.75 -5.01
C HIS A 52 -11.09 -7.73 -3.98
N LEU A 53 -9.85 -7.27 -4.12
CA LEU A 53 -9.21 -6.29 -3.21
C LEU A 53 -10.01 -4.97 -3.01
N GLY A 54 -11.08 -4.77 -3.77
CA GLY A 54 -12.01 -3.66 -3.65
C GLY A 54 -13.14 -3.84 -2.61
N GLU A 55 -13.33 -5.04 -2.04
CA GLU A 55 -14.44 -5.34 -1.12
C GLU A 55 -14.00 -5.76 0.28
N VAL A 56 -12.79 -5.41 0.69
CA VAL A 56 -12.35 -5.67 2.07
C VAL A 56 -13.06 -4.70 3.01
N THR A 57 -14.27 -5.05 3.38
CA THR A 57 -14.90 -4.49 4.57
C THR A 57 -14.21 -5.12 5.77
N SER A 58 -13.24 -4.42 6.36
CA SER A 58 -12.71 -4.85 7.64
C SER A 58 -13.82 -4.69 8.67
N GLY A 59 -14.19 -5.76 9.36
CA GLY A 59 -15.11 -5.75 10.49
C GLY A 59 -14.61 -4.98 11.73
N ARG A 60 -13.76 -3.99 11.52
CA ARG A 60 -13.07 -3.20 12.54
C ARG A 60 -13.51 -1.76 12.61
N VAL A 61 -14.66 -1.41 12.13
CA VAL A 61 -15.23 -0.12 12.49
C VAL A 61 -16.01 -0.31 13.76
N ALA A 62 -15.31 -0.43 14.88
CA ALA A 62 -15.90 -0.05 16.15
C ALA A 62 -16.21 1.45 16.06
N GLU A 63 -17.49 1.82 16.11
CA GLU A 63 -18.09 2.95 16.79
C GLU A 63 -17.18 4.16 17.06
N ASN A 64 -16.44 4.64 16.07
CA ASN A 64 -15.61 5.81 16.23
C ASN A 64 -16.06 6.87 15.23
N ASP A 65 -16.13 8.10 15.67
CA ASP A 65 -16.43 9.32 14.93
C ASP A 65 -15.40 9.62 13.82
N TYR A 66 -15.05 8.61 13.02
CA TYR A 66 -14.22 8.81 11.86
C TYR A 66 -15.03 9.42 10.72
N PHE A 67 -14.40 10.29 9.98
CA PHE A 67 -14.98 10.79 8.75
C PHE A 67 -15.31 9.62 7.81
N SER A 68 -16.52 9.63 7.26
CA SER A 68 -16.99 8.66 6.26
C SER A 68 -17.02 9.32 4.89
N PRO A 69 -16.22 8.86 3.92
CA PRO A 69 -16.24 9.42 2.57
C PRO A 69 -17.57 9.10 1.86
N PRO A 70 -17.99 9.89 0.85
CA PRO A 70 -19.22 9.64 0.09
C PRO A 70 -19.29 8.20 -0.41
N PRO A 71 -20.45 7.52 -0.36
CA PRO A 71 -20.59 6.14 -0.86
C PRO A 71 -20.40 6.10 -2.38
N ARG A 72 -20.01 4.93 -2.92
CA ARG A 72 -19.79 4.78 -4.37
C ARG A 72 -21.03 5.03 -5.23
N SER A 73 -22.22 4.88 -4.66
CA SER A 73 -23.48 5.28 -5.30
C SER A 73 -23.53 6.76 -5.68
N ASP A 74 -22.77 7.59 -4.99
CA ASP A 74 -22.81 9.06 -5.12
C ASP A 74 -21.69 9.60 -6.02
N PHE A 75 -21.12 8.75 -6.87
CA PHE A 75 -20.17 9.21 -7.88
C PHE A 75 -20.80 10.33 -8.73
N PRO A 76 -20.10 11.46 -8.86
CA PRO A 76 -20.64 12.58 -9.64
C PRO A 76 -20.87 12.20 -11.11
N ASP A 77 -21.80 12.86 -11.75
CA ASP A 77 -22.01 12.78 -13.19
C ASP A 77 -21.05 13.68 -13.97
N GLY A 78 -21.14 13.58 -15.31
CA GLY A 78 -20.40 14.44 -16.23
C GLY A 78 -18.89 14.22 -16.25
N PRO A 79 -18.13 15.18 -16.78
CA PRO A 79 -16.68 15.06 -16.98
C PRO A 79 -15.90 14.84 -15.66
N PHE A 80 -16.30 15.51 -14.58
CA PHE A 80 -15.66 15.34 -13.28
C PHE A 80 -15.87 13.93 -12.75
N GLY A 81 -17.10 13.41 -12.79
CA GLY A 81 -17.38 12.05 -12.34
C GLY A 81 -16.65 10.98 -13.16
N LYS A 82 -16.42 11.23 -14.46
CA LYS A 82 -15.55 10.35 -15.27
C LYS A 82 -14.13 10.31 -14.73
N LYS A 83 -13.55 11.46 -14.33
CA LYS A 83 -12.21 11.54 -13.73
C LYS A 83 -12.15 10.87 -12.35
N VAL A 84 -13.20 11.01 -11.53
CA VAL A 84 -13.29 10.33 -10.22
C VAL A 84 -13.28 8.81 -10.41
N ARG A 85 -14.12 8.26 -11.30
CA ARG A 85 -14.16 6.82 -11.61
C ARG A 85 -12.85 6.31 -12.19
N GLN A 86 -12.24 7.06 -13.10
CA GLN A 86 -10.91 6.74 -13.63
C GLN A 86 -9.86 6.74 -12.52
N GLY A 87 -9.94 7.69 -11.58
CA GLY A 87 -9.04 7.76 -10.43
C GLY A 87 -9.15 6.55 -9.51
N GLU A 88 -10.37 6.08 -9.22
CA GLU A 88 -10.58 4.84 -8.46
C GLU A 88 -10.03 3.62 -9.21
N ALA A 89 -10.27 3.52 -10.52
CA ALA A 89 -9.74 2.43 -11.34
C ALA A 89 -8.20 2.41 -11.35
N ILE A 90 -7.56 3.57 -11.52
CA ILE A 90 -6.10 3.70 -11.42
C ILE A 90 -5.62 3.32 -10.02
N PHE A 91 -6.33 3.73 -8.98
CA PHE A 91 -5.96 3.47 -7.60
C PHE A 91 -5.94 1.98 -7.27
N ASN A 92 -6.93 1.23 -7.77
CA ASN A 92 -7.05 -0.21 -7.55
C ASN A 92 -6.17 -1.04 -8.49
N HIS A 93 -5.86 -0.55 -9.67
CA HIS A 93 -5.14 -1.27 -10.71
C HIS A 93 -3.92 -0.50 -11.22
N THR A 94 -3.20 0.20 -10.34
CA THR A 94 -2.13 1.15 -10.68
C THR A 94 -1.08 0.56 -11.62
N ASN A 95 -0.71 -0.70 -11.43
CA ASN A 95 0.33 -1.40 -12.21
C ASN A 95 -0.16 -1.90 -13.59
N THR A 96 -1.46 -2.16 -13.75
CA THR A 96 -2.03 -2.73 -15.00
C THR A 96 -2.91 -1.76 -15.77
N HIS A 97 -3.36 -0.67 -15.16
CA HIS A 97 -4.21 0.32 -15.83
C HIS A 97 -3.46 1.01 -16.97
N ALA A 98 -4.14 1.20 -18.12
CA ALA A 98 -3.54 1.73 -19.35
C ALA A 98 -2.80 3.06 -19.16
N GLU A 99 -3.34 3.97 -18.34
CA GLU A 99 -2.74 5.28 -18.10
C GLU A 99 -1.57 5.24 -17.12
N SER A 100 -1.63 4.42 -16.07
CA SER A 100 -0.67 4.46 -14.97
C SER A 100 0.39 3.37 -15.03
N GLY A 101 0.11 2.23 -15.66
CA GLY A 101 1.02 1.07 -15.65
C GLY A 101 2.41 1.36 -16.24
N LYS A 102 2.51 2.30 -17.18
CA LYS A 102 3.81 2.73 -17.76
C LYS A 102 4.73 3.42 -16.73
N TYR A 103 4.20 3.90 -15.61
CA TYR A 103 4.94 4.57 -14.54
C TYR A 103 5.24 3.67 -13.35
N VAL A 104 4.80 2.41 -13.39
CA VAL A 104 4.97 1.43 -12.30
C VAL A 104 6.05 0.43 -12.68
N GLY A 105 7.07 0.30 -11.85
CA GLY A 105 8.23 -0.57 -12.07
C GLY A 105 8.27 -1.80 -11.16
N ASN A 106 7.14 -2.12 -10.51
CA ASN A 106 6.94 -3.28 -9.65
C ASN A 106 5.49 -3.77 -9.73
N GLU A 107 5.08 -4.66 -8.83
CA GLU A 107 3.72 -5.19 -8.81
C GLU A 107 2.76 -4.45 -7.86
N GLN A 108 3.19 -3.33 -7.28
CA GLN A 108 2.40 -2.63 -6.27
C GLN A 108 1.25 -1.82 -6.87
N VAL A 109 0.15 -1.75 -6.11
CA VAL A 109 -1.01 -0.89 -6.38
C VAL A 109 -1.28 0.04 -5.20
N CYS A 110 -1.94 1.17 -5.42
CA CYS A 110 -2.22 2.13 -4.35
C CYS A 110 -3.08 1.50 -3.24
N SER A 111 -4.11 0.75 -3.61
CA SER A 111 -5.02 0.06 -2.68
C SER A 111 -4.36 -1.04 -1.86
N GLY A 112 -3.19 -1.55 -2.25
CA GLY A 112 -2.43 -2.51 -1.46
C GLY A 112 -1.91 -1.94 -0.13
N CYS A 113 -1.72 -0.63 -0.05
CA CYS A 113 -1.32 0.07 1.18
C CYS A 113 -2.43 0.97 1.73
N HIS A 114 -3.30 1.50 0.87
CA HIS A 114 -4.40 2.40 1.21
C HIS A 114 -5.72 1.64 1.02
N LEU A 115 -6.09 0.84 2.03
CA LEU A 115 -7.14 -0.16 1.93
C LEU A 115 -8.53 0.43 1.60
N ASP A 116 -9.41 -0.44 1.10
CA ASP A 116 -10.75 -0.09 0.59
C ASP A 116 -10.68 1.10 -0.38
N ALA A 117 -9.83 0.97 -1.39
CA ALA A 117 -9.60 2.03 -2.37
C ALA A 117 -9.27 3.41 -1.74
N GLY A 118 -8.56 3.42 -0.61
CA GLY A 118 -8.22 4.64 0.13
C GLY A 118 -9.34 5.22 0.98
N ARG A 119 -10.37 4.44 1.27
CA ARG A 119 -11.55 4.86 2.06
C ARG A 119 -11.43 4.50 3.53
N LEU A 120 -10.76 3.38 3.85
CA LEU A 120 -10.72 2.82 5.19
C LEU A 120 -9.94 3.70 6.17
N ALA A 121 -10.60 4.13 7.23
CA ALA A 121 -9.96 4.82 8.34
C ALA A 121 -8.84 3.97 8.95
N ASN A 122 -7.81 4.58 9.50
CA ASN A 122 -6.62 3.91 10.04
C ASN A 122 -5.79 3.07 9.04
N SER A 123 -6.10 3.19 7.74
CA SER A 123 -5.33 2.59 6.65
C SER A 123 -4.78 3.64 5.68
N ALA A 124 -4.33 4.76 6.23
CA ALA A 124 -3.82 5.92 5.51
C ALA A 124 -4.78 6.41 4.41
N PRO A 125 -6.05 6.73 4.74
CA PRO A 125 -7.08 7.03 3.76
C PRO A 125 -6.81 8.30 2.95
N MET A 126 -7.33 8.31 1.70
CA MET A 126 -7.12 9.43 0.77
C MET A 126 -7.89 10.68 1.16
N TRP A 127 -9.08 10.55 1.78
CA TRP A 127 -9.82 11.67 2.31
C TRP A 127 -9.03 12.46 3.36
N ALA A 128 -8.31 11.78 4.25
CA ALA A 128 -7.47 12.44 5.24
C ALA A 128 -6.15 12.94 4.64
N ALA A 129 -5.64 12.27 3.61
CA ALA A 129 -4.46 12.74 2.89
C ALA A 129 -4.76 14.05 2.17
N TRP A 130 -5.86 14.15 1.41
CA TRP A 130 -6.24 15.36 0.67
C TRP A 130 -6.29 16.59 1.57
N VAL A 131 -7.05 16.55 2.67
CA VAL A 131 -7.24 17.71 3.56
C VAL A 131 -5.98 18.12 4.33
N SER A 132 -4.95 17.27 4.33
CA SER A 132 -3.68 17.51 5.04
C SER A 132 -2.63 18.24 4.21
N TYR A 133 -2.89 18.49 2.93
CA TYR A 133 -1.93 19.16 2.04
C TYR A 133 -2.45 20.55 1.63
N PRO A 134 -1.53 21.51 1.35
CA PRO A 134 -0.06 21.39 1.36
C PRO A 134 0.51 21.22 2.78
N ALA A 135 1.63 20.48 2.91
CA ALA A 135 2.25 20.20 4.21
C ALA A 135 3.77 20.15 4.13
N TYR A 136 4.42 20.51 5.24
CA TYR A 136 5.88 20.40 5.35
C TYR A 136 6.31 18.93 5.41
N SER A 137 7.19 18.55 4.52
CA SER A 137 7.78 17.22 4.44
C SER A 137 9.22 17.21 4.99
N ARG A 138 9.45 16.46 6.06
CA ARG A 138 10.81 16.25 6.61
C ARG A 138 11.74 15.54 5.60
N LYS A 139 11.19 14.75 4.69
CA LYS A 139 11.96 14.01 3.69
C LYS A 139 12.51 14.93 2.61
N THR A 140 11.69 15.85 2.09
CA THR A 140 12.09 16.82 1.06
C THR A 140 12.62 18.12 1.63
N LYS A 141 12.41 18.35 2.93
CA LYS A 141 12.70 19.62 3.63
C LYS A 141 12.00 20.83 3.00
N ALA A 142 10.84 20.60 2.42
CA ALA A 142 10.03 21.61 1.73
C ALA A 142 8.54 21.42 2.04
N VAL A 143 7.73 22.44 1.75
CA VAL A 143 6.27 22.30 1.70
C VAL A 143 5.92 21.60 0.41
N ASN A 144 5.25 20.44 0.51
CA ASN A 144 4.80 19.67 -0.63
C ASN A 144 3.30 19.83 -0.84
N THR A 145 2.89 19.82 -2.09
CA THR A 145 1.49 19.68 -2.51
C THR A 145 1.04 18.22 -2.47
N PHE A 146 -0.27 17.98 -2.56
CA PHE A 146 -0.79 16.62 -2.67
C PHE A 146 -0.34 15.94 -3.98
N ILE A 147 -0.22 16.68 -5.08
CA ILE A 147 0.33 16.19 -6.36
C ILE A 147 1.75 15.65 -6.18
N GLU A 148 2.63 16.45 -5.57
CA GLU A 148 4.02 16.03 -5.30
C GLU A 148 4.07 14.81 -4.36
N ARG A 149 3.09 14.70 -3.43
CA ARG A 149 2.96 13.51 -2.59
C ARG A 149 2.62 12.27 -3.40
N ILE A 150 1.69 12.37 -4.36
CA ILE A 150 1.36 11.26 -5.28
C ILE A 150 2.57 10.90 -6.14
N GLN A 151 3.23 11.89 -6.73
CA GLN A 151 4.47 11.66 -7.51
C GLN A 151 5.54 10.96 -6.66
N GLY A 152 5.64 11.31 -5.37
CA GLY A 152 6.52 10.63 -4.42
C GLY A 152 6.12 9.16 -4.19
N CYS A 153 4.83 8.81 -4.23
CA CYS A 153 4.38 7.42 -4.17
C CYS A 153 4.81 6.64 -5.42
N PHE A 154 4.62 7.22 -6.62
CA PHE A 154 5.11 6.62 -7.86
C PHE A 154 6.63 6.43 -7.83
N LYS A 155 7.37 7.44 -7.38
CA LYS A 155 8.83 7.38 -7.30
C LYS A 155 9.34 6.26 -6.39
N TYR A 156 8.70 6.05 -5.24
CA TYR A 156 9.22 5.16 -4.20
C TYR A 156 8.42 3.87 -4.03
N ALA A 157 7.11 3.95 -3.83
CA ALA A 157 6.29 2.77 -3.62
C ALA A 157 6.10 1.98 -4.92
N MET A 158 5.84 2.68 -6.03
CA MET A 158 5.66 2.09 -7.36
C MET A 158 6.97 1.92 -8.13
N ASN A 159 8.13 2.29 -7.56
CA ASN A 159 9.44 2.16 -8.19
C ASN A 159 9.49 2.70 -9.63
N ALA A 160 9.01 3.92 -9.85
CA ALA A 160 8.91 4.51 -11.19
C ALA A 160 10.22 4.50 -12.00
N GLN A 161 11.39 4.52 -11.35
CA GLN A 161 12.69 4.40 -12.02
C GLN A 161 12.87 3.03 -12.72
N GLY A 162 12.25 1.97 -12.19
CA GLY A 162 12.20 0.64 -12.79
C GLY A 162 11.15 0.49 -13.89
N SER A 163 10.23 1.45 -14.04
CA SER A 163 9.12 1.40 -14.99
C SER A 163 9.53 1.65 -16.46
N LYS A 164 8.58 1.51 -17.38
CA LYS A 164 8.78 1.87 -18.79
C LYS A 164 9.10 3.35 -18.97
N ALA A 165 8.41 4.22 -18.22
CA ALA A 165 8.61 5.67 -18.30
C ALA A 165 9.91 6.15 -17.62
N LYS A 166 10.45 5.40 -16.65
CA LYS A 166 11.64 5.75 -15.87
C LYS A 166 11.47 6.95 -14.92
N HIS A 167 10.30 7.51 -14.84
CA HIS A 167 9.95 8.65 -13.98
C HIS A 167 8.48 8.57 -13.51
N PRO A 168 8.09 9.29 -12.44
CA PRO A 168 6.70 9.46 -12.06
C PRO A 168 5.88 10.17 -13.14
N PRO A 169 4.54 10.05 -13.14
CA PRO A 169 3.68 10.82 -14.03
C PRO A 169 3.84 12.33 -13.80
N ALA A 170 3.75 13.11 -14.87
CA ALA A 170 3.78 14.57 -14.80
C ALA A 170 2.55 15.10 -14.02
N ALA A 171 2.69 16.29 -13.42
CA ALA A 171 1.65 16.88 -12.57
C ALA A 171 0.32 17.11 -13.31
N ASP A 172 0.37 17.39 -14.59
CA ASP A 172 -0.75 17.64 -15.50
C ASP A 172 -1.20 16.39 -16.27
N SER A 173 -0.63 15.22 -15.98
CA SER A 173 -1.01 13.97 -16.64
C SER A 173 -2.40 13.50 -16.22
N ASP A 174 -3.09 12.79 -17.11
CA ASP A 174 -4.37 12.16 -16.84
C ASP A 174 -4.34 11.27 -15.60
N THR A 175 -3.24 10.56 -15.37
CA THR A 175 -3.02 9.75 -14.17
C THR A 175 -3.10 10.59 -12.90
N ILE A 176 -2.39 11.71 -12.83
CA ILE A 176 -2.38 12.58 -11.65
C ILE A 176 -3.72 13.29 -11.49
N ILE A 177 -4.27 13.86 -12.57
CA ILE A 177 -5.56 14.56 -12.52
C ILE A 177 -6.67 13.63 -12.01
N SER A 178 -6.70 12.38 -12.48
CA SER A 178 -7.70 11.40 -12.05
C SER A 178 -7.55 11.00 -10.59
N LEU A 179 -6.33 10.72 -10.14
CA LEU A 179 -6.06 10.40 -8.72
C LEU A 179 -6.37 11.56 -7.79
N VAL A 180 -6.06 12.78 -8.19
CA VAL A 180 -6.39 14.01 -7.45
C VAL A 180 -7.91 14.20 -7.39
N SER A 181 -8.62 14.04 -8.52
CA SER A 181 -10.08 14.13 -8.58
C SER A 181 -10.75 13.10 -7.67
N TYR A 182 -10.25 11.90 -7.65
CA TYR A 182 -10.75 10.83 -6.77
C TYR A 182 -10.53 11.16 -5.28
N ALA A 183 -9.32 11.56 -4.90
CA ALA A 183 -9.02 11.92 -3.52
C ALA A 183 -9.81 13.15 -3.05
N TYR A 184 -9.99 14.16 -3.92
CA TYR A 184 -10.82 15.32 -3.68
C TYR A 184 -12.27 14.91 -3.41
N TRP A 185 -12.84 14.07 -4.26
CA TRP A 185 -14.22 13.59 -4.09
C TRP A 185 -14.38 12.80 -2.78
N LEU A 186 -13.43 11.90 -2.45
CA LEU A 186 -13.44 11.17 -1.19
C LEU A 186 -13.43 12.10 0.04
N SER A 187 -12.86 13.29 -0.07
CA SER A 187 -12.76 14.25 1.02
C SER A 187 -13.95 15.23 1.10
N THR A 188 -14.99 15.03 0.29
CA THR A 188 -16.16 15.89 0.30
C THR A 188 -16.81 15.92 1.69
N GLY A 189 -16.81 17.09 2.33
CA GLY A 189 -17.29 17.29 3.71
C GLY A 189 -16.25 17.07 4.80
N ALA A 190 -15.03 16.62 4.46
CA ALA A 190 -13.95 16.51 5.44
C ALA A 190 -13.38 17.90 5.80
N PRO A 191 -12.93 18.12 7.05
CA PRO A 191 -12.41 19.42 7.49
C PRO A 191 -11.06 19.72 6.80
N THR A 192 -11.07 20.65 5.86
CA THR A 192 -9.88 21.09 5.13
C THR A 192 -8.87 21.74 6.07
N GLY A 193 -7.60 21.37 5.93
CA GLY A 193 -6.50 21.91 6.75
C GLY A 193 -6.30 21.19 8.08
N ASP A 194 -7.17 20.25 8.45
CA ASP A 194 -6.98 19.42 9.63
C ASP A 194 -5.95 18.32 9.36
N SER A 195 -4.71 18.58 9.80
CA SER A 195 -3.63 17.59 9.70
C SER A 195 -3.67 16.51 10.79
N LEU A 196 -4.60 16.62 11.74
CA LEU A 196 -4.78 15.69 12.86
C LEU A 196 -6.11 14.94 12.79
N ILE A 197 -6.83 15.05 11.68
CA ILE A 197 -8.11 14.36 11.47
C ILE A 197 -8.04 12.90 11.91
N ALA A 198 -9.01 12.47 12.73
CA ALA A 198 -9.08 11.13 13.29
C ALA A 198 -9.14 10.06 12.18
N GLY A 199 -8.49 8.93 12.38
CA GLY A 199 -8.41 7.87 11.37
C GLY A 199 -7.35 8.07 10.27
N ARG A 200 -6.62 9.19 10.30
CA ARG A 200 -5.50 9.45 9.38
C ARG A 200 -4.30 8.55 9.69
N GLY A 201 -3.78 7.86 8.70
CA GLY A 201 -2.59 7.02 8.85
C GLY A 201 -2.93 5.61 9.33
N TYR A 202 -1.94 4.91 9.86
CA TYR A 202 -2.12 3.60 10.50
C TYR A 202 -2.12 3.78 12.01
N MET A 203 -2.89 2.96 12.72
CA MET A 203 -2.86 2.95 14.19
C MET A 203 -1.47 2.55 14.68
N LYS A 204 -0.94 3.32 15.62
CA LYS A 204 0.40 3.07 16.14
C LYS A 204 0.46 1.77 16.92
N VAL A 205 1.57 1.04 16.77
CA VAL A 205 1.92 -0.09 17.63
C VAL A 205 2.76 0.45 18.78
N PRO A 206 2.46 0.10 20.05
CA PRO A 206 3.23 0.54 21.20
C PRO A 206 4.71 0.19 21.06
N GLU A 207 5.58 1.05 21.57
CA GLU A 207 7.00 0.73 21.70
C GLU A 207 7.20 -0.37 22.73
N THR A 208 8.21 -1.21 22.52
CA THR A 208 8.53 -2.34 23.38
C THR A 208 9.92 -2.17 24.00
N ILE A 209 10.10 -2.63 25.24
CA ILE A 209 11.36 -2.52 25.97
C ILE A 209 12.52 -3.16 25.20
N ASN A 210 12.26 -4.31 24.56
CA ASN A 210 13.27 -5.06 23.81
C ASN A 210 13.47 -4.53 22.37
N GLY A 211 12.81 -3.42 22.00
CA GLY A 211 12.88 -2.87 20.65
C GLY A 211 12.47 -3.84 19.55
N PHE A 212 13.11 -3.76 18.41
CA PHE A 212 12.90 -4.65 17.28
C PHE A 212 14.19 -5.44 16.97
N ASP A 213 14.02 -6.65 16.42
CA ASP A 213 15.12 -7.56 16.11
C ASP A 213 14.79 -8.35 14.83
N PRO A 214 15.56 -8.19 13.74
CA PRO A 214 15.29 -8.87 12.49
C PRO A 214 15.49 -10.40 12.59
N VAL A 215 16.27 -10.91 13.54
CA VAL A 215 16.46 -12.36 13.74
C VAL A 215 15.18 -12.99 14.31
N ARG A 216 14.61 -12.40 15.36
CA ARG A 216 13.28 -12.80 15.86
C ARG A 216 12.21 -12.61 14.78
N GLY A 217 12.30 -11.51 14.03
CA GLY A 217 11.37 -11.20 12.95
C GLY A 217 11.35 -12.24 11.85
N LYS A 218 12.50 -12.86 11.56
CA LYS A 218 12.59 -13.98 10.60
C LYS A 218 11.77 -15.18 11.07
N VAL A 219 11.89 -15.57 12.33
CA VAL A 219 11.13 -16.69 12.90
C VAL A 219 9.61 -16.42 12.78
N VAL A 220 9.15 -15.25 13.21
CA VAL A 220 7.74 -14.87 13.11
C VAL A 220 7.26 -14.83 11.65
N TYR A 221 8.11 -14.38 10.73
CA TYR A 221 7.81 -14.39 9.29
C TYR A 221 7.59 -15.81 8.76
N GLU A 222 8.50 -16.71 9.07
CA GLU A 222 8.47 -18.11 8.62
C GLU A 222 7.23 -18.83 9.15
N GLU A 223 6.83 -18.54 10.38
CA GLU A 223 5.66 -19.17 11.03
C GLU A 223 4.32 -18.62 10.54
N HIS A 224 4.23 -17.32 10.24
CA HIS A 224 2.92 -16.66 10.05
C HIS A 224 2.72 -15.98 8.70
N CYS A 225 3.79 -15.64 7.97
CA CYS A 225 3.70 -14.82 6.77
C CYS A 225 4.11 -15.56 5.51
N ALA A 226 5.09 -16.47 5.61
CA ALA A 226 5.66 -17.18 4.48
C ALA A 226 4.64 -18.05 3.74
N VAL A 227 3.59 -18.50 4.41
CA VAL A 227 2.50 -19.31 3.81
C VAL A 227 1.82 -18.59 2.64
N CYS A 228 1.71 -17.27 2.71
CA CYS A 228 1.12 -16.44 1.66
C CYS A 228 2.20 -15.73 0.82
N HIS A 229 3.19 -15.13 1.48
CA HIS A 229 4.17 -14.29 0.81
C HIS A 229 5.42 -15.01 0.33
N GLY A 230 5.49 -16.36 0.50
CA GLY A 230 6.63 -17.17 0.14
C GLY A 230 7.80 -17.05 1.13
N ALA A 231 8.62 -18.08 1.24
CA ALA A 231 9.80 -18.07 2.13
C ALA A 231 10.84 -17.01 1.73
N ASP A 232 10.84 -16.63 0.46
CA ASP A 232 11.71 -15.60 -0.12
C ASP A 232 11.06 -14.21 -0.22
N GLY A 233 9.84 -14.07 0.28
CA GLY A 233 9.09 -12.80 0.30
C GLY A 233 8.68 -12.24 -1.06
N LYS A 234 8.72 -13.07 -2.11
CA LYS A 234 8.36 -12.65 -3.47
C LYS A 234 6.87 -12.71 -3.76
N GLY A 235 6.08 -13.20 -2.79
CA GLY A 235 4.65 -13.33 -2.99
C GLY A 235 4.28 -14.45 -3.95
N LEU A 236 3.07 -14.35 -4.50
CA LEU A 236 2.52 -15.29 -5.47
C LEU A 236 1.80 -14.51 -6.56
N SER A 237 2.13 -14.83 -7.81
CA SER A 237 1.41 -14.33 -8.99
C SER A 237 1.00 -15.50 -9.87
N GLU A 238 -0.27 -15.53 -10.28
CA GLU A 238 -0.80 -16.54 -11.19
C GLU A 238 -1.36 -15.87 -12.45
N GLN A 239 -1.02 -16.38 -13.62
CA GLN A 239 -1.48 -15.86 -14.92
C GLN A 239 -1.31 -14.35 -15.10
N GLY A 240 -0.25 -13.78 -14.46
CA GLY A 240 0.03 -12.33 -14.49
C GLY A 240 -0.79 -11.50 -13.50
N GLN A 241 -1.61 -12.13 -12.68
CA GLN A 241 -2.29 -11.49 -11.56
C GLN A 241 -1.54 -11.71 -10.25
N VAL A 242 -1.34 -10.66 -9.49
CA VAL A 242 -0.73 -10.71 -8.17
C VAL A 242 -1.77 -11.21 -7.18
N ILE A 243 -1.53 -12.39 -6.60
CA ILE A 243 -2.36 -12.96 -5.53
C ILE A 243 -1.89 -12.45 -4.18
N PHE A 244 -0.60 -12.62 -3.90
CA PHE A 244 0.06 -12.04 -2.73
C PHE A 244 1.25 -11.21 -3.20
N PRO A 245 1.32 -9.92 -2.85
CA PRO A 245 2.37 -9.04 -3.35
C PRO A 245 3.74 -9.41 -2.77
N ALA A 246 4.79 -9.10 -3.53
CA ALA A 246 6.15 -9.15 -3.05
C ALA A 246 6.38 -8.14 -1.92
N LEU A 247 7.02 -8.58 -0.84
CA LEU A 247 7.32 -7.75 0.34
C LEU A 247 8.69 -7.08 0.26
N TRP A 248 9.62 -7.65 -0.49
CA TRP A 248 10.95 -7.11 -0.77
C TRP A 248 11.46 -7.55 -2.15
N GLY A 249 12.60 -7.03 -2.56
CA GLY A 249 13.20 -7.35 -3.85
C GLY A 249 12.76 -6.42 -4.98
N ALA A 250 12.98 -6.86 -6.23
CA ALA A 250 12.78 -6.04 -7.42
C ALA A 250 11.31 -5.69 -7.67
N ASP A 251 10.40 -6.59 -7.29
CA ASP A 251 8.96 -6.48 -7.55
C ASP A 251 8.20 -5.82 -6.39
N SER A 252 8.93 -5.30 -5.40
CA SER A 252 8.39 -4.59 -4.24
C SER A 252 8.78 -3.11 -4.23
N TYR A 253 8.36 -2.40 -3.21
CA TYR A 253 8.67 -0.98 -2.99
C TYR A 253 10.16 -0.75 -2.70
N ASN A 254 10.65 0.45 -2.99
CA ASN A 254 12.05 0.81 -2.74
C ASN A 254 12.27 1.50 -1.36
N TRP A 255 13.54 1.76 -1.03
CA TRP A 255 13.98 2.39 0.23
C TRP A 255 13.26 3.69 0.60
N GLY A 256 12.78 4.42 -0.38
CA GLY A 256 12.10 5.68 -0.15
C GLY A 256 10.63 5.52 0.22
N ALA A 257 10.06 4.33 0.11
CA ALA A 257 8.67 4.08 0.45
C ALA A 257 8.39 4.21 1.95
N GLY A 258 7.16 4.55 2.30
CA GLY A 258 6.71 4.62 3.69
C GLY A 258 6.81 3.28 4.41
N MET A 259 6.49 2.20 3.69
CA MET A 259 6.53 0.81 4.20
C MET A 259 7.92 0.31 4.56
N HIS A 260 8.99 0.95 4.06
CA HIS A 260 10.35 0.61 4.48
C HIS A 260 10.65 1.04 5.93
N LYS A 261 9.84 1.90 6.53
CA LYS A 261 9.99 2.30 7.93
C LYS A 261 9.38 1.27 8.86
N VAL A 262 10.17 0.71 9.77
CA VAL A 262 9.75 -0.32 10.73
C VAL A 262 8.43 0.03 11.43
N ASN A 263 8.29 1.26 11.94
CA ASN A 263 7.07 1.67 12.63
C ASN A 263 5.84 1.72 11.73
N THR A 264 5.99 2.06 10.44
CA THR A 264 4.89 2.08 9.48
C THR A 264 4.48 0.67 9.09
N ALA A 265 5.46 -0.17 8.76
CA ALA A 265 5.21 -1.57 8.41
C ALA A 265 4.60 -2.34 9.59
N ALA A 266 5.13 -2.18 10.81
CA ALA A 266 4.58 -2.81 12.00
C ALA A 266 3.12 -2.42 12.24
N ALA A 267 2.79 -1.13 12.09
CA ALA A 267 1.42 -0.63 12.22
C ALA A 267 0.49 -1.23 11.15
N TYR A 268 0.95 -1.27 9.89
CA TYR A 268 0.19 -1.89 8.80
C TYR A 268 -0.05 -3.39 9.07
N ILE A 269 1.00 -4.14 9.39
CA ILE A 269 0.93 -5.59 9.64
C ILE A 269 -0.03 -5.87 10.79
N LYS A 270 0.14 -5.19 11.94
CA LYS A 270 -0.66 -5.46 13.14
C LYS A 270 -2.16 -5.33 12.91
N TRP A 271 -2.56 -4.34 12.12
CA TRP A 271 -3.96 -3.98 12.01
C TRP A 271 -4.65 -4.42 10.71
N ASN A 272 -3.87 -4.90 9.73
CA ASN A 272 -4.43 -5.20 8.41
C ASN A 272 -4.04 -6.57 7.85
N MET A 273 -3.11 -7.31 8.48
CA MET A 273 -2.75 -8.63 7.99
C MET A 273 -3.35 -9.75 8.86
N PRO A 274 -3.75 -10.89 8.27
CA PRO A 274 -3.88 -11.10 6.83
C PRO A 274 -5.11 -10.40 6.22
N LEU A 275 -4.94 -9.84 5.01
CA LEU A 275 -6.06 -9.21 4.28
C LEU A 275 -7.09 -10.27 3.85
N GLY A 276 -8.39 -9.91 3.96
CA GLY A 276 -9.49 -10.76 3.48
C GLY A 276 -9.83 -11.94 4.37
N MET A 277 -9.19 -12.09 5.53
CA MET A 277 -9.54 -13.07 6.55
C MET A 277 -10.19 -12.33 7.73
N ALA A 278 -11.49 -12.06 7.61
CA ALA A 278 -12.33 -11.52 8.66
C ALA A 278 -12.88 -12.62 9.56
#